data_29997045634eb07d7986b41bdeb74c7f
#
_entry.id   29997045634eb07d7986b41bdeb74c7f
#
_cell.length_a   1.000
_cell.length_b   1.000
_cell.length_c   1.000
_cell.angle_alpha   90.00
_cell.angle_beta   90.00
_cell.angle_gamma   90.00
#
_symmetry.space_group_name_H-M   'P 1'
#
loop_
_entity.id
_entity.type
_entity.pdbx_description
1 polymer ?
#
loop_
_entity_poly.entity_id
_entity_poly.type
_entity_poly.pdbx_seq_one_letter_code
_entity_poly.pdbx_strand_id
1 'polypeptide(L)'
;AFLGSIWGQVNKGGSDSRKIPVDSLNALADRMMMFYPAKESVKCGLADTLVYQDNVRDYLKKMVKIDKDDRLPLLSLNDMMSVKRNVPKDKSGDILAIYYASGEIMDAGASTMDEVIIGGKVAKDLRKLQDDDDVKAVVLRVNSPGGSAFASEQIWHAVKELKAKKPVIVSMGNYAASGGYYISCAADTIVAEPSTLTGSIGIFGMVPNVKELTNKIGLTYDVVKTNEHADFGNIMRPLNDSEKTLMQMMIVEGYDTFVTRCADGRKMTKEAIEKIAEGRVWTGEMAKGIGLVDVLGGLD
;
A
#
# COMPACT_ATOMS: atom_id res chain seq x y z
N ALA A 1 -13.99 -10.65 -3.93
CA ALA A 1 -14.23 -9.43 -3.11
C ALA A 1 -13.45 -8.24 -3.64
N PHE A 2 -12.12 -8.31 -3.78
CA PHE A 2 -11.27 -7.19 -4.18
C PHE A 2 -11.63 -6.60 -5.57
N LEU A 3 -11.69 -7.43 -6.61
CA LEU A 3 -12.08 -6.97 -7.96
C LEU A 3 -13.49 -6.35 -7.96
N GLY A 4 -14.41 -6.92 -7.18
CA GLY A 4 -15.76 -6.38 -7.04
C GLY A 4 -15.78 -5.01 -6.36
N SER A 5 -14.89 -4.77 -5.38
CA SER A 5 -14.76 -3.45 -4.73
C SER A 5 -14.23 -2.38 -5.70
N ILE A 6 -13.18 -2.69 -6.46
CA ILE A 6 -12.66 -1.77 -7.49
C ILE A 6 -13.72 -1.48 -8.55
N TRP A 7 -14.36 -2.54 -9.09
CA TRP A 7 -15.39 -2.39 -10.11
C TRP A 7 -16.58 -1.57 -9.60
N GLY A 8 -17.00 -1.80 -8.36
CA GLY A 8 -18.05 -1.03 -7.70
C GLY A 8 -17.73 0.46 -7.61
N GLN A 9 -16.49 0.83 -7.27
CA GLN A 9 -16.05 2.23 -7.23
C GLN A 9 -16.03 2.87 -8.61
N VAL A 10 -15.50 2.18 -9.62
CA VAL A 10 -15.48 2.65 -11.01
C VAL A 10 -16.92 2.90 -11.50
N ASN A 11 -17.81 1.95 -11.27
CA ASN A 11 -19.23 2.08 -11.67
C ASN A 11 -19.93 3.20 -10.93
N LYS A 12 -19.70 3.34 -9.62
CA LYS A 12 -20.27 4.44 -8.84
C LYS A 12 -19.79 5.79 -9.35
N GLY A 13 -18.48 5.97 -9.53
CA GLY A 13 -17.92 7.20 -10.09
C GLY A 13 -18.46 7.53 -11.48
N GLY A 14 -18.56 6.51 -12.35
CA GLY A 14 -19.17 6.63 -13.67
C GLY A 14 -20.65 7.02 -13.59
N SER A 15 -21.41 6.36 -12.73
CA SER A 15 -22.84 6.65 -12.51
C SER A 15 -23.05 8.06 -12.00
N ASP A 16 -22.30 8.47 -10.97
CA ASP A 16 -22.40 9.81 -10.38
C ASP A 16 -22.04 10.91 -11.38
N SER A 17 -20.99 10.69 -12.16
CA SER A 17 -20.49 11.65 -13.16
C SER A 17 -21.39 11.74 -14.40
N ARG A 18 -21.77 10.59 -14.96
CA ARG A 18 -22.50 10.50 -16.25
C ARG A 18 -24.01 10.43 -16.09
N LYS A 19 -24.51 10.32 -14.86
CA LYS A 19 -25.94 10.11 -14.55
C LYS A 19 -26.54 8.87 -15.22
N ILE A 20 -25.70 7.83 -15.38
CA ILE A 20 -26.10 6.53 -15.93
C ILE A 20 -26.26 5.56 -14.76
N PRO A 21 -27.39 4.83 -14.64
CA PRO A 21 -27.55 3.81 -13.59
C PRO A 21 -26.43 2.77 -13.61
N VAL A 22 -26.00 2.32 -12.42
CA VAL A 22 -24.92 1.32 -12.28
C VAL A 22 -25.20 0.04 -13.08
N ASP A 23 -26.45 -0.45 -13.06
CA ASP A 23 -26.84 -1.64 -13.82
C ASP A 23 -26.69 -1.44 -15.32
N SER A 24 -26.98 -0.23 -15.82
CA SER A 24 -26.77 0.13 -17.23
C SER A 24 -25.28 0.18 -17.58
N LEU A 25 -24.43 0.68 -16.69
CA LEU A 25 -22.96 0.66 -16.87
C LEU A 25 -22.44 -0.77 -16.91
N ASN A 26 -22.92 -1.66 -16.04
CA ASN A 26 -22.58 -3.08 -16.07
C ASN A 26 -23.01 -3.73 -17.40
N ALA A 27 -24.24 -3.48 -17.83
CA ALA A 27 -24.73 -4.01 -19.12
C ALA A 27 -23.91 -3.50 -20.32
N LEU A 28 -23.45 -2.23 -20.29
CA LEU A 28 -22.57 -1.68 -21.32
C LEU A 28 -21.18 -2.34 -21.28
N ALA A 29 -20.65 -2.64 -20.11
CA ALA A 29 -19.39 -3.36 -19.96
C ALA A 29 -19.51 -4.79 -20.52
N ASP A 30 -20.58 -5.52 -20.17
CA ASP A 30 -20.84 -6.89 -20.66
C ASP A 30 -21.03 -6.94 -22.17
N ARG A 31 -21.57 -5.87 -22.78
CA ARG A 31 -21.64 -5.73 -24.22
C ARG A 31 -20.29 -5.52 -24.89
N MET A 32 -19.20 -5.35 -24.14
CA MET A 32 -17.87 -5.08 -24.69
C MET A 32 -17.88 -3.89 -25.67
N MET A 33 -18.32 -2.73 -25.19
CA MET A 33 -18.50 -1.51 -25.97
C MET A 33 -17.28 -1.10 -26.82
N MET A 34 -16.09 -1.55 -26.45
CA MET A 34 -14.87 -1.33 -27.22
C MET A 34 -14.91 -1.87 -28.67
N PHE A 35 -15.79 -2.82 -28.97
CA PHE A 35 -15.97 -3.38 -30.31
C PHE A 35 -17.05 -2.68 -31.13
N TYR A 36 -17.80 -1.76 -30.55
CA TYR A 36 -18.83 -1.00 -31.23
C TYR A 36 -18.28 0.28 -31.87
N PRO A 37 -18.93 0.81 -32.91
CA PRO A 37 -18.55 2.12 -33.47
C PRO A 37 -18.57 3.19 -32.39
N ALA A 38 -17.58 4.11 -32.38
CA ALA A 38 -17.42 5.14 -31.37
C ALA A 38 -18.69 5.98 -31.11
N LYS A 39 -19.53 6.16 -32.14
CA LYS A 39 -20.84 6.84 -32.02
C LYS A 39 -21.80 6.19 -31.03
N GLU A 40 -21.65 4.90 -30.75
CA GLU A 40 -22.47 4.23 -29.74
C GLU A 40 -22.13 4.68 -28.33
N SER A 41 -20.87 5.03 -28.06
CA SER A 41 -20.46 5.60 -26.77
C SER A 41 -21.15 6.94 -26.47
N VAL A 42 -21.39 7.75 -27.51
CA VAL A 42 -22.14 9.01 -27.36
C VAL A 42 -23.62 8.71 -27.12
N LYS A 43 -24.21 7.78 -27.90
CA LYS A 43 -25.63 7.39 -27.72
C LYS A 43 -25.94 6.83 -26.33
N CYS A 44 -24.99 6.08 -25.76
CA CYS A 44 -25.13 5.51 -24.43
C CYS A 44 -24.74 6.50 -23.31
N GLY A 45 -24.36 7.73 -23.65
CA GLY A 45 -23.95 8.75 -22.67
C GLY A 45 -22.56 8.57 -22.05
N LEU A 46 -21.77 7.60 -22.52
CA LEU A 46 -20.39 7.38 -22.05
C LEU A 46 -19.44 8.48 -22.51
N ALA A 47 -19.72 9.12 -23.65
CA ALA A 47 -18.96 10.27 -24.16
C ALA A 47 -19.94 11.38 -24.55
N ASP A 48 -19.51 12.64 -24.47
CA ASP A 48 -20.32 13.80 -24.84
C ASP A 48 -20.32 14.04 -26.34
N THR A 49 -19.19 13.77 -26.99
CA THR A 49 -19.00 13.99 -28.42
C THR A 49 -17.83 13.17 -28.96
N LEU A 50 -17.71 13.15 -30.27
CA LEU A 50 -16.58 12.57 -30.99
C LEU A 50 -15.81 13.68 -31.69
N VAL A 51 -14.51 13.73 -31.44
CA VAL A 51 -13.61 14.72 -32.02
C VAL A 51 -12.36 14.01 -32.51
N TYR A 52 -11.90 14.32 -33.74
CA TYR A 52 -10.60 13.86 -34.20
C TYR A 52 -9.48 14.53 -33.37
N GLN A 53 -8.39 13.82 -33.16
CA GLN A 53 -7.30 14.25 -32.28
C GLN A 53 -6.71 15.62 -32.70
N ASP A 54 -6.61 15.89 -33.98
CA ASP A 54 -6.16 17.16 -34.56
C ASP A 54 -7.12 18.32 -34.28
N ASN A 55 -8.40 18.05 -34.12
CA ASN A 55 -9.47 19.03 -33.87
C ASN A 55 -9.76 19.27 -32.37
N VAL A 56 -9.13 18.54 -31.46
CA VAL A 56 -9.37 18.69 -30.01
C VAL A 56 -9.10 20.12 -29.52
N ARG A 57 -8.05 20.75 -30.03
CA ARG A 57 -7.72 22.13 -29.65
C ARG A 57 -8.80 23.12 -30.07
N ASP A 58 -9.32 23.00 -31.27
CA ASP A 58 -10.39 23.87 -31.79
C ASP A 58 -11.68 23.65 -31.00
N TYR A 59 -11.99 22.40 -30.64
CA TYR A 59 -13.11 22.09 -29.78
C TYR A 59 -12.96 22.74 -28.40
N LEU A 60 -11.79 22.65 -27.78
CA LEU A 60 -11.52 23.27 -26.48
C LEU A 60 -11.60 24.82 -26.56
N LYS A 61 -11.06 25.44 -27.62
CA LYS A 61 -11.19 26.88 -27.84
C LYS A 61 -12.66 27.32 -27.87
N LYS A 62 -13.51 26.57 -28.56
CA LYS A 62 -14.95 26.84 -28.57
C LYS A 62 -15.59 26.75 -27.19
N MET A 63 -15.20 25.75 -26.40
CA MET A 63 -15.74 25.57 -25.03
C MET A 63 -15.36 26.75 -24.12
N VAL A 64 -14.14 27.24 -24.20
CA VAL A 64 -13.64 28.35 -23.37
C VAL A 64 -13.82 29.72 -24.04
N LYS A 65 -14.50 29.78 -25.18
CA LYS A 65 -14.84 31.00 -25.95
C LYS A 65 -13.60 31.81 -26.36
N ILE A 66 -12.56 31.13 -26.81
CA ILE A 66 -11.34 31.71 -27.38
C ILE A 66 -11.43 31.64 -28.91
N ASP A 67 -11.00 32.71 -29.59
CA ASP A 67 -10.97 32.73 -31.05
C ASP A 67 -10.07 31.66 -31.63
N LYS A 68 -10.43 31.19 -32.85
CA LYS A 68 -9.72 30.09 -33.50
C LYS A 68 -8.23 30.38 -33.70
N ASP A 69 -7.88 31.61 -33.97
CA ASP A 69 -6.51 32.04 -34.25
C ASP A 69 -5.70 32.36 -32.98
N ASP A 70 -6.37 32.48 -31.83
CA ASP A 70 -5.71 32.73 -30.56
C ASP A 70 -5.10 31.46 -29.97
N ARG A 71 -4.05 31.65 -29.16
CA ARG A 71 -3.39 30.53 -28.47
C ARG A 71 -4.25 30.02 -27.31
N LEU A 72 -4.53 28.72 -27.30
CA LEU A 72 -5.16 28.06 -26.13
C LEU A 72 -4.20 28.09 -24.95
N PRO A 73 -4.54 28.72 -23.82
CA PRO A 73 -3.71 28.72 -22.62
C PRO A 73 -3.75 27.31 -21.99
N LEU A 74 -2.63 26.61 -22.07
CA LEU A 74 -2.47 25.29 -21.49
C LEU A 74 -1.46 25.38 -20.34
N LEU A 75 -1.76 24.71 -19.25
CA LEU A 75 -0.84 24.48 -18.15
C LEU A 75 -0.35 23.01 -18.22
N SER A 76 0.94 22.83 -18.15
CA SER A 76 1.51 21.50 -17.99
C SER A 76 1.33 21.00 -16.54
N LEU A 77 1.48 19.71 -16.31
CA LEU A 77 1.48 19.15 -14.95
C LEU A 77 2.56 19.81 -14.07
N ASN A 78 3.74 20.11 -14.66
CA ASN A 78 4.83 20.80 -13.96
C ASN A 78 4.47 22.26 -13.62
N ASP A 79 3.75 22.97 -14.51
CA ASP A 79 3.27 24.32 -14.21
C ASP A 79 2.27 24.28 -13.05
N MET A 80 1.40 23.27 -13.03
CA MET A 80 0.44 23.09 -11.94
C MET A 80 1.10 22.77 -10.59
N MET A 81 2.22 22.08 -10.58
CA MET A 81 3.01 21.83 -9.37
C MET A 81 3.59 23.12 -8.78
N SER A 82 3.84 24.14 -9.63
CA SER A 82 4.35 25.45 -9.21
C SER A 82 3.27 26.45 -8.81
N VAL A 83 1.98 26.13 -9.02
CA VAL A 83 0.86 27.00 -8.63
C VAL A 83 0.82 27.13 -7.11
N LYS A 84 1.02 28.36 -6.63
CA LYS A 84 0.89 28.65 -5.21
C LYS A 84 -0.57 28.43 -4.80
N ARG A 85 -0.81 27.43 -3.96
CA ARG A 85 -2.12 27.27 -3.31
C ARG A 85 -2.42 28.55 -2.53
N ASN A 86 -3.59 29.11 -2.73
CA ASN A 86 -4.06 30.27 -1.97
C ASN A 86 -4.56 29.82 -0.58
N VAL A 87 -3.73 29.04 0.11
CA VAL A 87 -3.99 28.59 1.47
C VAL A 87 -3.44 29.64 2.41
N PRO A 88 -4.23 30.16 3.36
CA PRO A 88 -3.72 31.05 4.39
C PRO A 88 -2.49 30.41 5.03
N LYS A 89 -1.36 31.12 5.05
CA LYS A 89 -0.18 30.65 5.77
C LYS A 89 -0.52 30.66 7.25
N ASP A 90 -0.48 29.49 7.84
CA ASP A 90 -0.44 29.38 9.28
C ASP A 90 0.84 30.09 9.80
N LYS A 91 0.64 30.97 10.76
CA LYS A 91 1.72 31.75 11.38
C LYS A 91 2.15 31.17 12.73
N SER A 92 1.52 30.06 13.16
CA SER A 92 1.85 29.43 14.45
C SER A 92 3.28 28.87 14.48
N GLY A 93 3.80 28.49 13.33
CA GLY A 93 5.03 27.71 13.23
C GLY A 93 4.85 26.20 13.42
N ASP A 94 3.63 25.76 13.78
CA ASP A 94 3.30 24.38 14.00
C ASP A 94 3.36 23.56 12.69
N ILE A 95 3.97 22.39 12.76
CA ILE A 95 4.19 21.52 11.60
C ILE A 95 3.32 20.25 11.73
N LEU A 96 2.56 19.96 10.69
CA LEU A 96 2.01 18.63 10.44
C LEU A 96 2.97 17.90 9.48
N ALA A 97 3.67 16.90 9.97
CA ALA A 97 4.62 16.14 9.16
C ALA A 97 3.94 14.99 8.42
N ILE A 98 4.21 14.85 7.13
CA ILE A 98 3.79 13.67 6.34
C ILE A 98 5.05 12.87 6.01
N TYR A 99 5.14 11.64 6.50
CA TYR A 99 6.22 10.71 6.22
C TYR A 99 5.75 9.62 5.26
N TYR A 100 6.42 9.50 4.12
CA TYR A 100 6.09 8.50 3.10
C TYR A 100 6.89 7.22 3.33
N ALA A 101 6.19 6.10 3.52
CA ALA A 101 6.73 4.75 3.60
C ALA A 101 6.18 3.95 2.40
N SER A 102 6.93 3.94 1.29
CA SER A 102 6.53 3.32 0.03
C SER A 102 7.52 2.22 -0.38
N GLY A 103 7.01 1.08 -0.81
CA GLY A 103 7.79 -0.06 -1.28
C GLY A 103 7.90 -1.21 -0.28
N GLU A 104 8.78 -2.16 -0.59
CA GLU A 104 9.06 -3.33 0.25
C GLU A 104 9.85 -2.95 1.51
N ILE A 105 9.54 -3.57 2.64
CA ILE A 105 10.24 -3.34 3.91
C ILE A 105 11.46 -4.25 4.00
N MET A 106 12.63 -3.64 4.17
CA MET A 106 13.93 -4.32 4.17
C MET A 106 14.77 -3.95 5.40
N ASP A 107 15.64 -4.87 5.84
CA ASP A 107 16.57 -4.64 6.97
C ASP A 107 17.68 -3.67 6.58
N ALA A 108 18.30 -3.92 5.46
CA ALA A 108 19.37 -3.12 4.88
C ALA A 108 19.38 -3.33 3.36
N GLY A 109 19.99 -2.44 2.64
CA GLY A 109 20.21 -2.60 1.20
C GLY A 109 20.01 -1.30 0.46
N ALA A 110 20.66 -1.20 -0.66
CA ALA A 110 20.46 -0.17 -1.65
C ALA A 110 19.96 -0.84 -2.90
N SER A 111 18.65 -0.93 -3.07
CA SER A 111 18.14 -0.96 -4.43
C SER A 111 18.16 0.49 -4.93
N THR A 112 18.97 0.77 -5.92
CA THR A 112 19.01 2.11 -6.56
C THR A 112 17.87 2.29 -7.56
N MET A 113 17.02 1.29 -7.75
CA MET A 113 16.00 1.27 -8.79
C MET A 113 14.55 1.17 -8.27
N ASP A 114 14.34 0.74 -7.03
CA ASP A 114 12.99 0.57 -6.47
C ASP A 114 12.81 1.40 -5.20
N GLU A 115 11.61 1.90 -4.98
CA GLU A 115 11.21 2.46 -3.70
C GLU A 115 11.23 1.36 -2.64
N VAL A 116 12.05 1.52 -1.60
CA VAL A 116 12.18 0.57 -0.49
C VAL A 116 12.09 1.29 0.85
N ILE A 117 11.54 0.59 1.82
CA ILE A 117 11.42 1.04 3.20
C ILE A 117 12.54 0.38 4.00
N ILE A 118 13.60 1.11 4.33
CA ILE A 118 14.69 0.61 5.17
C ILE A 118 14.33 0.82 6.63
N GLY A 119 14.15 -0.27 7.38
CA GLY A 119 13.65 -0.25 8.76
C GLY A 119 14.41 0.69 9.68
N GLY A 120 15.71 0.57 9.71
CA GLY A 120 16.57 1.41 10.56
C GLY A 120 16.55 2.90 10.21
N LYS A 121 16.40 3.22 8.91
CA LYS A 121 16.28 4.60 8.44
C LYS A 121 14.96 5.21 8.89
N VAL A 122 13.84 4.51 8.63
CA VAL A 122 12.51 4.98 8.99
C VAL A 122 12.39 5.17 10.51
N ALA A 123 12.84 4.19 11.30
CA ALA A 123 12.83 4.30 12.76
C ALA A 123 13.62 5.52 13.25
N LYS A 124 14.77 5.80 12.65
CA LYS A 124 15.58 6.99 12.98
C LYS A 124 14.87 8.29 12.58
N ASP A 125 14.23 8.33 11.43
CA ASP A 125 13.53 9.53 10.94
C ASP A 125 12.27 9.82 11.78
N LEU A 126 11.49 8.79 12.14
CA LEU A 126 10.35 8.93 13.05
C LEU A 126 10.78 9.44 14.43
N ARG A 127 11.94 9.00 14.93
CA ARG A 127 12.50 9.51 16.20
C ARG A 127 12.88 10.99 16.10
N LYS A 128 13.40 11.46 14.96
CA LYS A 128 13.64 12.90 14.76
C LYS A 128 12.34 13.70 14.79
N LEU A 129 11.29 13.21 14.13
CA LEU A 129 9.96 13.84 14.18
C LEU A 129 9.37 13.84 15.58
N GLN A 130 9.68 12.81 16.38
CA GLN A 130 9.29 12.71 17.77
C GLN A 130 9.94 13.79 18.66
N ASP A 131 11.21 14.11 18.40
CA ASP A 131 12.02 15.02 19.20
C ASP A 131 11.96 16.48 18.69
N ASP A 132 11.34 16.74 17.54
CA ASP A 132 11.17 18.08 16.95
C ASP A 132 9.93 18.76 17.56
N ASP A 133 10.15 19.80 18.38
CA ASP A 133 9.06 20.50 19.07
C ASP A 133 8.11 21.25 18.15
N ASP A 134 8.51 21.60 16.92
CA ASP A 134 7.65 22.26 15.95
C ASP A 134 6.66 21.28 15.32
N VAL A 135 7.00 19.98 15.26
CA VAL A 135 6.10 18.94 14.76
C VAL A 135 5.05 18.57 15.79
N LYS A 136 3.77 18.87 15.50
CA LYS A 136 2.63 18.65 16.41
C LYS A 136 1.89 17.34 16.15
N ALA A 137 1.91 16.83 14.92
CA ALA A 137 1.32 15.55 14.55
C ALA A 137 2.05 14.95 13.35
N VAL A 138 1.94 13.64 13.18
CA VAL A 138 2.57 12.92 12.07
C VAL A 138 1.53 12.09 11.33
N VAL A 139 1.49 12.23 10.01
CA VAL A 139 0.80 11.32 9.10
C VAL A 139 1.83 10.37 8.49
N LEU A 140 1.71 9.09 8.76
CA LEU A 140 2.51 8.05 8.12
C LEU A 140 1.74 7.54 6.90
N ARG A 141 2.17 7.94 5.70
CA ARG A 141 1.60 7.45 4.44
C ARG A 141 2.25 6.13 4.06
N VAL A 142 1.51 5.03 4.18
CA VAL A 142 2.00 3.67 3.94
C VAL A 142 1.48 3.15 2.61
N ASN A 143 2.40 2.75 1.72
CA ASN A 143 2.09 2.04 0.49
C ASN A 143 3.06 0.86 0.33
N SER A 144 2.79 -0.25 1.04
CA SER A 144 3.75 -1.35 1.20
C SER A 144 3.08 -2.73 1.20
N PRO A 145 3.62 -3.70 0.45
CA PRO A 145 3.18 -5.10 0.51
C PRO A 145 3.67 -5.81 1.79
N GLY A 146 4.54 -5.15 2.56
CA GLY A 146 5.27 -5.73 3.67
C GLY A 146 6.72 -6.03 3.34
N GLY A 147 7.30 -7.02 3.99
CA GLY A 147 8.69 -7.43 3.82
C GLY A 147 9.26 -8.00 5.11
N SER A 148 10.48 -7.60 5.47
CA SER A 148 11.17 -8.08 6.66
C SER A 148 10.36 -7.89 7.94
N ALA A 149 10.17 -8.97 8.69
CA ALA A 149 9.53 -8.93 10.00
C ALA A 149 10.35 -8.13 11.02
N PHE A 150 11.67 -8.27 10.98
CA PHE A 150 12.58 -7.54 11.87
C PHE A 150 12.51 -6.03 11.61
N ALA A 151 12.60 -5.60 10.36
CA ALA A 151 12.49 -4.19 10.00
C ALA A 151 11.11 -3.62 10.36
N SER A 152 10.05 -4.39 10.17
CA SER A 152 8.68 -4.00 10.53
C SER A 152 8.52 -3.79 12.03
N GLU A 153 9.12 -4.65 12.87
CA GLU A 153 9.11 -4.49 14.34
C GLU A 153 9.87 -3.22 14.76
N GLN A 154 11.02 -2.91 14.12
CA GLN A 154 11.77 -1.69 14.42
C GLN A 154 10.95 -0.43 14.11
N ILE A 155 10.25 -0.42 12.98
CA ILE A 155 9.39 0.71 12.59
C ILE A 155 8.17 0.79 13.51
N TRP A 156 7.50 -0.35 13.79
CA TRP A 156 6.36 -0.41 14.70
C TRP A 156 6.71 0.15 16.08
N HIS A 157 7.87 -0.22 16.61
CA HIS A 157 8.37 0.33 17.88
C HIS A 157 8.53 1.85 17.80
N ALA A 158 9.15 2.36 16.74
CA ALA A 158 9.30 3.80 16.54
C ALA A 158 7.96 4.54 16.42
N VAL A 159 6.96 3.94 15.72
CA VAL A 159 5.59 4.49 15.65
C VAL A 159 4.94 4.53 17.04
N LYS A 160 5.09 3.48 17.84
CA LYS A 160 4.58 3.40 19.20
C LYS A 160 5.19 4.48 20.11
N GLU A 161 6.51 4.66 20.04
CA GLU A 161 7.21 5.70 20.81
C GLU A 161 6.81 7.11 20.36
N LEU A 162 6.69 7.34 19.05
CA LEU A 162 6.20 8.61 18.49
C LEU A 162 4.78 8.92 18.96
N LYS A 163 3.87 7.93 18.88
CA LYS A 163 2.48 8.04 19.34
C LYS A 163 2.37 8.41 20.82
N ALA A 164 3.31 7.98 21.66
CA ALA A 164 3.29 8.34 23.08
C ALA A 164 3.52 9.84 23.33
N LYS A 165 4.07 10.57 22.35
CA LYS A 165 4.36 12.00 22.45
C LYS A 165 3.47 12.88 21.54
N LYS A 166 3.09 12.37 20.37
CA LYS A 166 2.40 13.13 19.33
C LYS A 166 1.34 12.29 18.63
N PRO A 167 0.21 12.84 18.20
CA PRO A 167 -0.77 12.11 17.40
C PRO A 167 -0.13 11.52 16.12
N VAL A 168 -0.40 10.24 15.87
CA VAL A 168 0.06 9.53 14.67
C VAL A 168 -1.14 8.98 13.92
N ILE A 169 -1.32 9.44 12.69
CA ILE A 169 -2.33 8.93 11.78
C ILE A 169 -1.63 8.13 10.67
N VAL A 170 -2.12 6.94 10.39
CA VAL A 170 -1.71 6.20 9.20
C VAL A 170 -2.71 6.47 8.07
N SER A 171 -2.21 6.87 6.90
CA SER A 171 -2.97 6.91 5.66
C SER A 171 -2.42 5.84 4.72
N MET A 172 -3.25 4.83 4.42
CA MET A 172 -2.86 3.73 3.54
C MET A 172 -3.02 4.11 2.08
N GLY A 173 -2.09 3.66 1.24
CA GLY A 173 -2.14 3.78 -0.22
C GLY A 173 -2.94 2.66 -0.88
N ASN A 174 -2.45 2.18 -2.02
CA ASN A 174 -3.07 1.07 -2.74
C ASN A 174 -3.03 -0.22 -1.92
N TYR A 175 -1.96 -0.41 -1.14
CA TYR A 175 -1.80 -1.55 -0.23
C TYR A 175 -1.00 -1.15 1.02
N ALA A 176 -1.38 -1.72 2.14
CA ALA A 176 -0.65 -1.70 3.40
C ALA A 176 -0.87 -3.05 4.09
N ALA A 177 -0.17 -4.08 3.59
CA ALA A 177 -0.40 -5.47 3.93
C ALA A 177 0.84 -6.09 4.60
N SER A 178 0.64 -7.16 5.38
CA SER A 178 1.72 -7.85 6.10
C SER A 178 2.55 -6.86 6.93
N GLY A 179 3.87 -6.74 6.68
CA GLY A 179 4.70 -5.72 7.32
C GLY A 179 4.16 -4.29 7.19
N GLY A 180 3.46 -3.95 6.08
CA GLY A 180 2.81 -2.66 5.91
C GLY A 180 1.67 -2.43 6.92
N TYR A 181 0.89 -3.47 7.24
CA TYR A 181 -0.09 -3.41 8.32
C TYR A 181 0.58 -3.42 9.70
N TYR A 182 1.67 -4.18 9.85
CA TYR A 182 2.46 -4.24 11.09
C TYR A 182 2.89 -2.86 11.55
N ILE A 183 3.51 -2.08 10.66
CA ILE A 183 3.96 -0.71 10.99
C ILE A 183 2.81 0.27 11.20
N SER A 184 1.62 -0.07 10.73
CA SER A 184 0.41 0.77 10.80
C SER A 184 -0.42 0.52 12.05
N CYS A 185 -0.43 -0.71 12.57
CA CYS A 185 -1.40 -1.15 13.59
C CYS A 185 -1.31 -0.38 14.92
N ALA A 186 -0.17 0.23 15.24
CA ALA A 186 0.03 1.00 16.47
C ALA A 186 -0.50 2.44 16.41
N ALA A 187 -0.85 2.98 15.24
CA ALA A 187 -1.31 4.36 15.07
C ALA A 187 -2.55 4.70 15.90
N ASP A 188 -2.82 5.98 16.10
CA ASP A 188 -4.05 6.44 16.75
C ASP A 188 -5.28 6.22 15.86
N THR A 189 -5.10 6.47 14.56
CA THR A 189 -6.15 6.31 13.54
C THR A 189 -5.54 5.76 12.27
N ILE A 190 -6.24 4.80 11.66
CA ILE A 190 -5.88 4.23 10.36
C ILE A 190 -6.95 4.62 9.34
N VAL A 191 -6.51 5.32 8.30
CA VAL A 191 -7.34 5.73 7.16
C VAL A 191 -6.96 4.91 5.93
N ALA A 192 -7.94 4.38 5.23
CA ALA A 192 -7.73 3.60 4.00
C ALA A 192 -8.82 3.90 2.98
N GLU A 193 -8.48 3.85 1.70
CA GLU A 193 -9.49 3.85 0.64
C GLU A 193 -10.29 2.54 0.66
N PRO A 194 -11.57 2.54 0.24
CA PRO A 194 -12.39 1.32 0.23
C PRO A 194 -11.75 0.14 -0.49
N SER A 195 -10.93 0.38 -1.52
CA SER A 195 -10.22 -0.64 -2.31
C SER A 195 -8.78 -0.90 -1.86
N THR A 196 -8.25 -0.19 -0.87
CA THR A 196 -6.92 -0.47 -0.32
C THR A 196 -6.82 -1.96 0.07
N LEU A 197 -5.75 -2.62 -0.35
CA LEU A 197 -5.43 -3.98 0.13
C LEU A 197 -4.68 -3.89 1.45
N THR A 198 -5.23 -4.51 2.50
CA THR A 198 -4.62 -4.46 3.84
C THR A 198 -4.81 -5.77 4.61
N GLY A 199 -4.40 -5.79 5.87
CA GLY A 199 -4.38 -7.01 6.67
C GLY A 199 -3.17 -7.86 6.32
N SER A 200 -3.38 -9.08 5.79
CA SER A 200 -2.32 -10.07 5.57
C SER A 200 -1.49 -10.29 6.84
N ILE A 201 -2.18 -10.34 7.99
CA ILE A 201 -1.56 -10.56 9.30
C ILE A 201 -1.09 -12.01 9.34
N GLY A 202 0.18 -12.21 9.07
CA GLY A 202 0.78 -13.53 8.97
C GLY A 202 2.28 -13.47 8.69
N ILE A 203 2.95 -14.58 8.91
CA ILE A 203 4.38 -14.75 8.66
C ILE A 203 4.59 -16.02 7.85
N PHE A 204 5.47 -15.98 6.89
CA PHE A 204 5.94 -17.15 6.17
C PHE A 204 7.44 -17.08 5.96
N GLY A 205 8.07 -18.23 5.79
CA GLY A 205 9.46 -18.36 5.39
C GLY A 205 9.57 -19.19 4.12
N MET A 206 10.48 -18.85 3.24
CA MET A 206 10.78 -19.61 2.02
C MET A 206 12.24 -20.01 2.04
N VAL A 207 12.49 -21.32 1.96
CA VAL A 207 13.85 -21.88 1.89
C VAL A 207 13.97 -22.66 0.58
N PRO A 208 14.69 -22.11 -0.41
CA PRO A 208 14.88 -22.80 -1.68
C PRO A 208 15.78 -24.01 -1.49
N ASN A 209 15.53 -25.08 -2.28
CA ASN A 209 16.37 -26.24 -2.36
C ASN A 209 16.58 -26.61 -3.83
N VAL A 210 17.81 -26.51 -4.30
CA VAL A 210 18.18 -26.75 -5.71
C VAL A 210 19.00 -28.05 -5.92
N LYS A 211 19.09 -28.91 -4.91
CA LYS A 211 19.87 -30.13 -4.94
C LYS A 211 19.56 -31.02 -6.15
N GLU A 212 18.27 -31.23 -6.43
CA GLU A 212 17.89 -32.09 -7.56
C GLU A 212 18.23 -31.45 -8.91
N LEU A 213 18.11 -30.15 -9.02
CA LEU A 213 18.47 -29.41 -10.23
C LEU A 213 19.97 -29.51 -10.49
N THR A 214 20.80 -29.29 -9.47
CA THR A 214 22.27 -29.36 -9.61
C THR A 214 22.74 -30.77 -9.91
N ASN A 215 22.14 -31.80 -9.31
CA ASN A 215 22.44 -33.21 -9.64
C ASN A 215 22.15 -33.53 -11.11
N LYS A 216 21.09 -32.99 -11.70
CA LYS A 216 20.75 -33.19 -13.12
C LYS A 216 21.82 -32.66 -14.09
N ILE A 217 22.53 -31.62 -13.68
CA ILE A 217 23.63 -31.02 -14.48
C ILE A 217 25.01 -31.51 -14.05
N GLY A 218 25.07 -32.55 -13.21
CA GLY A 218 26.32 -33.20 -12.80
C GLY A 218 27.10 -32.44 -11.73
N LEU A 219 26.51 -31.50 -11.04
CA LEU A 219 27.14 -30.76 -9.93
C LEU A 219 26.84 -31.45 -8.60
N THR A 220 27.90 -31.75 -7.83
CA THR A 220 27.82 -32.26 -6.46
C THR A 220 28.47 -31.27 -5.51
N TYR A 221 28.01 -31.26 -4.27
CA TYR A 221 28.47 -30.33 -3.22
C TYR A 221 28.88 -31.14 -2.00
N ASP A 222 30.02 -30.79 -1.43
CA ASP A 222 30.47 -31.25 -0.14
C ASP A 222 30.59 -30.08 0.82
N VAL A 223 30.31 -30.29 2.11
CA VAL A 223 30.29 -29.26 3.13
C VAL A 223 31.16 -29.66 4.30
N VAL A 224 32.18 -28.87 4.57
CA VAL A 224 32.96 -28.95 5.81
C VAL A 224 32.42 -28.01 6.85
N LYS A 225 31.99 -28.51 8.00
CA LYS A 225 31.40 -27.73 9.08
C LYS A 225 31.91 -28.17 10.45
N THR A 226 31.93 -27.25 11.39
CA THR A 226 32.39 -27.48 12.77
C THR A 226 31.24 -27.79 13.73
N ASN A 227 30.04 -27.32 13.43
CA ASN A 227 28.84 -27.45 14.25
C ASN A 227 27.65 -27.96 13.42
N GLU A 228 26.69 -28.56 14.07
CA GLU A 228 25.56 -29.26 13.42
C GLU A 228 24.82 -28.36 12.40
N HIS A 229 24.55 -27.10 12.75
CA HIS A 229 23.79 -26.16 11.92
C HIS A 229 24.64 -25.08 11.25
N ALA A 230 25.97 -25.26 11.15
CA ALA A 230 26.85 -24.24 10.57
C ALA A 230 26.58 -23.97 9.07
N ASP A 231 25.92 -24.90 8.39
CA ASP A 231 25.49 -24.79 6.99
C ASP A 231 23.97 -24.53 6.85
N PHE A 232 23.32 -24.02 7.89
CA PHE A 232 21.91 -23.60 7.84
C PHE A 232 21.67 -22.60 6.71
N GLY A 233 20.60 -22.79 5.95
CA GLY A 233 20.30 -21.95 4.78
C GLY A 233 21.04 -22.35 3.50
N ASN A 234 21.87 -23.43 3.51
CA ASN A 234 22.48 -23.97 2.30
C ASN A 234 21.40 -24.53 1.36
N ILE A 235 21.24 -23.89 0.20
CA ILE A 235 20.22 -24.25 -0.80
C ILE A 235 20.55 -25.56 -1.55
N MET A 236 21.76 -26.10 -1.38
CA MET A 236 22.20 -27.32 -2.06
C MET A 236 21.77 -28.60 -1.33
N ARG A 237 21.08 -28.47 -0.21
CA ARG A 237 20.48 -29.60 0.52
C ARG A 237 19.12 -29.17 1.12
N PRO A 238 18.22 -30.13 1.36
CA PRO A 238 17.01 -29.85 2.13
C PRO A 238 17.37 -29.55 3.59
N LEU A 239 16.48 -28.83 4.28
CA LEU A 239 16.54 -28.69 5.73
C LEU A 239 16.38 -30.07 6.39
N ASN A 240 17.17 -30.34 7.42
CA ASN A 240 16.95 -31.49 8.29
C ASN A 240 15.77 -31.23 9.25
N ASP A 241 15.36 -32.24 10.00
CA ASP A 241 14.17 -32.13 10.86
C ASP A 241 14.37 -31.17 12.05
N SER A 242 15.59 -31.09 12.58
CA SER A 242 15.93 -30.09 13.60
C SER A 242 15.83 -28.67 13.05
N GLU A 243 16.36 -28.42 11.87
CA GLU A 243 16.28 -27.10 11.19
C GLU A 243 14.83 -26.70 10.85
N LYS A 244 14.01 -27.66 10.37
CA LYS A 244 12.56 -27.44 10.17
C LYS A 244 11.88 -27.05 11.45
N THR A 245 12.20 -27.74 12.57
CA THR A 245 11.64 -27.42 13.89
C THR A 245 12.01 -26.01 14.33
N LEU A 246 13.28 -25.61 14.20
CA LEU A 246 13.75 -24.28 14.54
C LEU A 246 13.06 -23.19 13.68
N MET A 247 12.93 -23.43 12.37
CA MET A 247 12.20 -22.53 11.49
C MET A 247 10.72 -22.41 11.88
N GLN A 248 10.08 -23.52 12.19
CA GLN A 248 8.67 -23.52 12.62
C GLN A 248 8.48 -22.74 13.92
N MET A 249 9.40 -22.92 14.90
CA MET A 249 9.36 -22.15 16.15
C MET A 249 9.48 -20.64 15.87
N MET A 250 10.41 -20.23 15.03
CA MET A 250 10.59 -18.82 14.65
C MET A 250 9.33 -18.23 13.96
N ILE A 251 8.69 -19.01 13.08
CA ILE A 251 7.46 -18.60 12.40
C ILE A 251 6.30 -18.45 13.40
N VAL A 252 6.14 -19.40 14.31
CA VAL A 252 5.08 -19.37 15.34
C VAL A 252 5.27 -18.19 16.28
N GLU A 253 6.49 -17.96 16.77
CA GLU A 253 6.81 -16.83 17.66
C GLU A 253 6.61 -15.48 16.94
N GLY A 254 7.06 -15.37 15.71
CA GLY A 254 6.85 -14.19 14.90
C GLY A 254 5.39 -13.90 14.62
N TYR A 255 4.59 -14.93 14.33
CA TYR A 255 3.15 -14.81 14.16
C TYR A 255 2.46 -14.35 15.45
N ASP A 256 2.78 -14.98 16.57
CA ASP A 256 2.25 -14.59 17.89
C ASP A 256 2.57 -13.13 18.22
N THR A 257 3.80 -12.72 17.93
CA THR A 257 4.23 -11.33 18.10
C THR A 257 3.39 -10.39 17.23
N PHE A 258 3.22 -10.68 15.95
CA PHE A 258 2.43 -9.84 15.06
C PHE A 258 0.97 -9.72 15.50
N VAL A 259 0.33 -10.85 15.84
CA VAL A 259 -1.04 -10.88 16.37
C VAL A 259 -1.15 -10.03 17.64
N THR A 260 -0.17 -10.14 18.55
CA THR A 260 -0.12 -9.35 19.78
C THR A 260 0.00 -7.84 19.48
N ARG A 261 0.86 -7.43 18.53
CA ARG A 261 0.99 -6.03 18.14
C ARG A 261 -0.31 -5.47 17.56
N CYS A 262 -1.00 -6.27 16.75
CA CYS A 262 -2.31 -5.90 16.21
C CYS A 262 -3.37 -5.80 17.31
N ALA A 263 -3.43 -6.77 18.22
CA ALA A 263 -4.36 -6.79 19.33
C ALA A 263 -4.22 -5.53 20.21
N ASP A 264 -2.98 -5.22 20.61
CA ASP A 264 -2.66 -4.04 21.42
C ASP A 264 -3.02 -2.73 20.68
N GLY A 265 -2.59 -2.61 19.44
CA GLY A 265 -2.80 -1.39 18.64
C GLY A 265 -4.26 -1.14 18.29
N ARG A 266 -5.01 -2.19 18.00
CA ARG A 266 -6.44 -2.12 17.64
C ARG A 266 -7.39 -2.26 18.84
N LYS A 267 -6.87 -2.47 20.05
CA LYS A 267 -7.64 -2.69 21.29
C LYS A 267 -8.61 -3.87 21.15
N MET A 268 -8.14 -4.92 20.50
CA MET A 268 -8.87 -6.18 20.30
C MET A 268 -8.22 -7.31 21.11
N THR A 269 -8.93 -8.42 21.31
CA THR A 269 -8.29 -9.60 21.89
C THR A 269 -7.45 -10.34 20.85
N LYS A 270 -6.46 -11.13 21.28
CA LYS A 270 -5.64 -11.95 20.36
C LYS A 270 -6.51 -12.90 19.54
N GLU A 271 -7.48 -13.54 20.20
CA GLU A 271 -8.42 -14.47 19.56
C GLU A 271 -9.29 -13.78 18.49
N ALA A 272 -9.62 -12.49 18.68
CA ALA A 272 -10.35 -11.71 17.69
C ALA A 272 -9.47 -11.41 16.47
N ILE A 273 -8.20 -11.08 16.68
CA ILE A 273 -7.25 -10.89 15.60
C ILE A 273 -6.97 -12.20 14.86
N GLU A 274 -6.75 -13.32 15.57
CA GLU A 274 -6.50 -14.63 14.97
C GLU A 274 -7.60 -15.06 14.00
N LYS A 275 -8.87 -14.79 14.32
CA LYS A 275 -10.02 -15.11 13.45
C LYS A 275 -9.97 -14.39 12.09
N ILE A 276 -9.30 -13.26 12.01
CA ILE A 276 -9.19 -12.42 10.80
C ILE A 276 -7.77 -12.36 10.24
N ALA A 277 -6.82 -13.05 10.87
CA ALA A 277 -5.40 -13.12 10.50
C ALA A 277 -5.09 -14.32 9.56
N GLU A 278 -4.03 -15.05 9.79
CA GLU A 278 -3.55 -16.19 8.99
C GLU A 278 -3.25 -15.80 7.54
N GLY A 279 -2.72 -14.59 7.33
CA GLY A 279 -2.37 -14.07 6.01
C GLY A 279 -3.57 -13.64 5.15
N ARG A 280 -4.78 -13.62 5.70
CA ARG A 280 -5.96 -13.14 4.95
C ARG A 280 -5.83 -11.67 4.60
N VAL A 281 -6.14 -11.35 3.36
CA VAL A 281 -6.13 -10.00 2.80
C VAL A 281 -7.56 -9.45 2.79
N TRP A 282 -7.70 -8.19 3.15
CA TRP A 282 -8.97 -7.48 3.23
C TRP A 282 -8.93 -6.23 2.35
N THR A 283 -10.07 -5.82 1.82
CA THR A 283 -10.20 -4.46 1.28
C THR A 283 -10.34 -3.47 2.44
N GLY A 284 -10.03 -2.19 2.22
CA GLY A 284 -10.18 -1.16 3.25
C GLY A 284 -11.61 -1.11 3.81
N GLU A 285 -12.63 -1.27 2.95
CA GLU A 285 -14.02 -1.34 3.36
C GLU A 285 -14.29 -2.54 4.28
N MET A 286 -13.83 -3.73 3.90
CA MET A 286 -13.94 -4.93 4.74
C MET A 286 -13.14 -4.78 6.04
N ALA A 287 -11.93 -4.24 5.96
CA ALA A 287 -11.04 -4.01 7.09
C ALA A 287 -11.65 -3.05 8.11
N LYS A 288 -12.39 -2.03 7.67
CA LYS A 288 -13.18 -1.17 8.55
C LYS A 288 -14.27 -1.96 9.27
N GLY A 289 -14.99 -2.82 8.57
CA GLY A 289 -16.05 -3.65 9.15
C GLY A 289 -15.58 -4.62 10.25
N ILE A 290 -14.29 -5.01 10.22
CA ILE A 290 -13.67 -5.94 11.19
C ILE A 290 -12.71 -5.25 12.16
N GLY A 291 -12.65 -3.91 12.19
CA GLY A 291 -11.87 -3.15 13.17
C GLY A 291 -10.39 -2.96 12.84
N LEU A 292 -9.91 -3.35 11.66
CA LEU A 292 -8.52 -3.15 11.23
C LEU A 292 -8.26 -1.74 10.67
N VAL A 293 -9.30 -1.03 10.24
CA VAL A 293 -9.26 0.34 9.73
C VAL A 293 -10.32 1.16 10.46
N ASP A 294 -10.06 2.44 10.72
CA ASP A 294 -10.96 3.33 11.46
C ASP A 294 -11.83 4.16 10.52
N VAL A 295 -11.23 4.71 9.47
CA VAL A 295 -11.88 5.67 8.56
C VAL A 295 -11.63 5.28 7.11
N LEU A 296 -12.66 5.42 6.28
CA LEU A 296 -12.50 5.33 4.83
C LEU A 296 -12.21 6.71 4.26
N GLY A 297 -11.13 6.84 3.50
CA GLY A 297 -10.70 8.08 2.87
C GLY A 297 -9.26 8.00 2.36
N GLY A 298 -8.83 9.10 1.73
CA GLY A 298 -7.48 9.27 1.20
C GLY A 298 -6.52 9.96 2.15
N LEU A 299 -5.58 10.70 1.55
CA LEU A 299 -4.62 11.54 2.27
C LEU A 299 -5.16 12.98 2.45
N ASP A 300 -6.15 13.37 1.64
CA ASP A 300 -6.70 14.74 1.54
C ASP A 300 -7.59 15.10 2.71
#